data_f66a6930078e08cd1129a5619ea13618
#
_entry.id   f66a6930078e08cd1129a5619ea13618
#
_cell.length_a   1.000
_cell.length_b   1.000
_cell.length_c   1.000
_cell.angle_alpha   90.00
_cell.angle_beta   90.00
_cell.angle_gamma   90.00
#
_symmetry.space_group_name_H-M   'P 1'
#
loop_
_entity.id
_entity.type
_entity.pdbx_description
1 polymer ?
#
loop_
_entity_poly.entity_id
_entity_poly.type
_entity_poly.pdbx_seq_one_letter_code
_entity_poly.pdbx_strand_id
1 'polypeptide(L)'
;SEMCIRDRYYIFNDHNEEDLAVGVREGVEEDTNKRNKNDFVLWFTKSKFEDQALKWDSPWGVGYPGWHIECSGISMKYNGEYLDLHCGGVDNAFPHHTNEIAQSESYLGHPWCPHWCHVAHLNTDHGKMSKSKGEFLTVSLLEEKGYDPLAYRFFCLQSHYRKSLVFTWENLDNATVAYNKLLSKIAALKDEGEVDRAAFDEYKAKFMAAMDNDLNTSMAVTVLYDVLKAKTNDKTKLALLDSFDTVLGLKLLEKAAALRAKQAAAPTAGEFAVISEDGETNAEVEALIRARADAKKAKNFAEADRIRDELKAQGIEITDVPGGAKWKRV
;
A
#
# COMPACT_ATOMS: atom_id res chain seq x y z
N SER A 1 1.69 41.31 3.93
CA SER A 1 2.11 40.13 3.13
C SER A 1 3.60 40.13 2.78
N GLU A 2 4.22 41.25 2.56
CA GLU A 2 5.66 41.34 2.21
C GLU A 2 6.61 40.87 3.33
N MET A 3 6.20 40.92 4.59
CA MET A 3 7.06 40.58 5.73
C MET A 3 7.11 39.07 6.01
N CYS A 4 6.04 38.32 5.72
CA CYS A 4 6.00 36.87 5.97
C CYS A 4 6.71 36.06 4.88
N ILE A 5 6.83 36.59 3.66
CA ILE A 5 7.39 35.90 2.52
C ILE A 5 8.90 35.76 2.60
N ARG A 6 9.60 36.73 3.21
CA ARG A 6 11.08 36.81 3.15
C ARG A 6 11.79 35.74 3.96
N ASP A 7 11.23 35.33 5.12
CA ASP A 7 12.00 34.49 6.06
C ASP A 7 11.66 32.99 5.96
N ARG A 8 10.50 32.60 5.42
CA ARG A 8 10.04 31.19 5.42
C ARG A 8 9.56 30.66 4.08
N TYR A 9 9.40 31.52 3.05
CA TYR A 9 8.88 31.09 1.76
C TYR A 9 9.76 30.04 1.05
N TYR A 10 11.06 30.09 1.28
CA TYR A 10 12.04 29.20 0.65
C TYR A 10 12.59 28.10 1.57
N ILE A 11 11.90 27.79 2.67
CA ILE A 11 12.40 26.83 3.67
C ILE A 11 12.62 25.42 3.13
N PHE A 12 12.00 25.07 2.03
CA PHE A 12 12.13 23.73 1.41
C PHE A 12 13.13 23.68 0.27
N ASN A 13 13.65 24.82 -0.18
CA ASN A 13 14.53 24.91 -1.33
C ASN A 13 15.68 25.87 -1.02
N ASP A 14 16.92 25.48 -1.34
CA ASP A 14 18.09 26.38 -1.33
C ASP A 14 18.06 27.39 -2.51
N HIS A 15 16.90 27.71 -3.05
CA HIS A 15 16.74 28.61 -4.18
C HIS A 15 16.66 30.05 -3.72
N ASN A 16 17.40 30.91 -4.39
CA ASN A 16 17.30 32.35 -4.29
C ASN A 16 16.15 32.85 -5.20
N GLU A 17 15.63 34.05 -4.95
CA GLU A 17 14.60 34.69 -5.78
C GLU A 17 14.93 34.70 -7.29
N GLU A 18 16.21 34.75 -7.62
CA GLU A 18 16.73 34.78 -9.01
C GLU A 18 16.61 33.43 -9.73
N ASP A 19 16.59 32.31 -8.98
CA ASP A 19 16.52 30.95 -9.53
C ASP A 19 15.11 30.51 -9.90
N LEU A 20 14.09 31.28 -9.50
CA LEU A 20 12.70 30.95 -9.74
C LEU A 20 12.26 31.48 -11.11
N ALA A 21 12.50 30.71 -12.15
CA ALA A 21 11.93 30.97 -13.47
C ALA A 21 10.41 30.90 -13.40
N VAL A 22 9.75 32.05 -13.50
CA VAL A 22 8.29 32.14 -13.64
C VAL A 22 7.91 31.52 -14.99
N GLY A 23 6.97 30.55 -14.97
CA GLY A 23 6.43 29.99 -16.22
C GLY A 23 7.03 28.65 -16.66
N VAL A 24 7.67 27.88 -15.77
CA VAL A 24 8.24 26.55 -16.08
C VAL A 24 7.18 25.49 -16.45
N ARG A 25 5.90 25.74 -16.20
CA ARG A 25 4.82 24.86 -16.67
C ARG A 25 4.33 25.30 -18.03
N GLU A 26 4.38 24.42 -19.03
CA GLU A 26 3.73 24.63 -20.33
C GLU A 26 2.29 25.13 -20.16
N GLY A 27 1.96 26.26 -20.79
CA GLY A 27 0.63 26.89 -20.78
C GLY A 27 0.34 27.83 -19.61
N VAL A 28 1.34 28.27 -18.83
CA VAL A 28 1.21 29.40 -17.91
C VAL A 28 1.65 30.68 -18.61
N GLU A 29 0.69 31.53 -18.95
CA GLU A 29 0.98 32.89 -19.49
C GLU A 29 1.43 33.80 -18.35
N GLU A 30 2.40 34.66 -18.64
CA GLU A 30 2.85 35.69 -17.70
C GLU A 30 1.72 36.72 -17.46
N ASP A 31 1.25 36.79 -16.21
CA ASP A 31 0.21 37.77 -15.84
C ASP A 31 0.86 39.11 -15.56
N THR A 32 0.69 40.04 -16.49
CA THR A 32 1.21 41.42 -16.41
C THR A 32 0.58 42.26 -15.29
N ASN A 33 -0.48 41.80 -14.64
CA ASN A 33 -1.12 42.48 -13.52
C ASN A 33 -0.47 42.15 -12.16
N LYS A 34 0.44 41.19 -12.10
CA LYS A 34 1.19 40.90 -10.89
C LYS A 34 2.11 42.06 -10.50
N ARG A 35 2.11 42.44 -9.22
CA ARG A 35 3.08 43.40 -8.68
C ARG A 35 4.46 42.80 -8.52
N ASN A 36 4.52 41.53 -8.10
CA ASN A 36 5.77 40.77 -7.95
C ASN A 36 5.67 39.47 -8.75
N LYS A 37 6.79 38.99 -9.26
CA LYS A 37 6.84 37.75 -10.03
C LYS A 37 6.29 36.54 -9.25
N ASN A 38 6.50 36.54 -7.93
CA ASN A 38 6.11 35.45 -7.04
C ASN A 38 4.66 35.55 -6.52
N ASP A 39 3.92 36.60 -6.91
CA ASP A 39 2.50 36.67 -6.57
C ASP A 39 1.75 35.49 -7.18
N PHE A 40 0.87 34.88 -6.40
CA PHE A 40 0.04 33.75 -6.84
C PHE A 40 -1.44 34.03 -6.61
N VAL A 41 -2.27 33.33 -7.39
CA VAL A 41 -3.72 33.59 -7.41
C VAL A 41 -4.40 32.94 -6.22
N LEU A 42 -5.16 33.72 -5.45
CA LEU A 42 -6.02 33.24 -4.38
C LEU A 42 -7.44 32.93 -4.86
N TRP A 43 -7.94 33.69 -5.85
CA TRP A 43 -9.27 33.55 -6.40
C TRP A 43 -9.28 33.73 -7.92
N PHE A 44 -9.81 32.73 -8.64
CA PHE A 44 -9.94 32.75 -10.09
C PHE A 44 -11.32 33.23 -10.51
N THR A 45 -11.39 34.29 -11.29
CA THR A 45 -12.64 34.80 -11.93
C THR A 45 -12.81 34.28 -13.35
N LYS A 46 -11.74 33.72 -13.95
CA LYS A 46 -11.76 33.10 -15.28
C LYS A 46 -11.24 31.70 -15.19
N SER A 47 -11.90 30.74 -15.85
CA SER A 47 -11.45 29.38 -15.96
C SER A 47 -10.93 29.09 -17.38
N LYS A 48 -9.92 28.25 -17.52
CA LYS A 48 -9.52 27.64 -18.80
C LYS A 48 -10.56 26.65 -19.30
N PHE A 49 -11.42 26.15 -18.40
CA PHE A 49 -12.47 25.18 -18.71
C PHE A 49 -13.82 25.89 -18.73
N GLU A 50 -14.52 25.86 -19.85
CA GLU A 50 -15.85 26.47 -19.99
C GLU A 50 -16.86 25.85 -19.01
N ASP A 51 -16.70 24.55 -18.72
CA ASP A 51 -17.58 23.74 -17.87
C ASP A 51 -17.14 23.68 -16.38
N GLN A 52 -16.47 24.71 -15.87
CA GLN A 52 -16.12 24.75 -14.44
C GLN A 52 -17.39 24.65 -13.58
N ALA A 53 -17.61 23.47 -12.97
CA ALA A 53 -18.84 23.13 -12.27
C ALA A 53 -18.98 23.87 -10.92
N LEU A 54 -17.86 24.12 -10.23
CA LEU A 54 -17.84 24.73 -8.91
C LEU A 54 -17.41 26.18 -9.03
N LYS A 55 -18.38 27.11 -8.83
CA LYS A 55 -18.17 28.55 -8.79
C LYS A 55 -19.02 29.15 -7.67
N TRP A 56 -18.52 30.17 -7.03
CA TRP A 56 -19.18 30.90 -5.95
C TRP A 56 -19.10 32.39 -6.15
N ASP A 57 -20.04 33.10 -5.54
CA ASP A 57 -19.98 34.55 -5.44
C ASP A 57 -18.86 34.97 -4.48
N SER A 58 -18.16 36.05 -4.82
CA SER A 58 -17.15 36.64 -3.96
C SER A 58 -17.09 38.16 -4.15
N PRO A 59 -16.41 38.89 -3.24
CA PRO A 59 -16.20 40.35 -3.44
C PRO A 59 -15.43 40.69 -4.72
N TRP A 60 -14.73 39.72 -5.31
CA TRP A 60 -13.96 39.88 -6.55
C TRP A 60 -14.68 39.38 -7.80
N GLY A 61 -15.93 38.95 -7.65
CA GLY A 61 -16.77 38.38 -8.70
C GLY A 61 -16.98 36.87 -8.55
N VAL A 62 -17.83 36.32 -9.43
CA VAL A 62 -18.09 34.90 -9.50
C VAL A 62 -16.82 34.17 -9.91
N GLY A 63 -16.45 33.11 -9.16
CA GLY A 63 -15.22 32.39 -9.42
C GLY A 63 -15.00 31.22 -8.49
N TYR A 64 -13.76 30.79 -8.36
CA TYR A 64 -13.36 29.67 -7.52
C TYR A 64 -11.99 29.94 -6.88
N PRO A 65 -11.70 29.27 -5.71
CA PRO A 65 -10.43 29.46 -5.01
C PRO A 65 -9.25 28.91 -5.81
N GLY A 66 -8.07 29.46 -5.57
CA GLY A 66 -6.82 28.88 -6.01
C GLY A 66 -6.52 27.58 -5.24
N TRP A 67 -5.80 26.65 -5.86
CA TRP A 67 -5.52 25.35 -5.27
C TRP A 67 -4.86 25.42 -3.87
N HIS A 68 -3.94 26.37 -3.68
CA HIS A 68 -3.23 26.49 -2.40
C HIS A 68 -4.15 26.97 -1.26
N ILE A 69 -5.08 27.89 -1.55
CA ILE A 69 -6.01 28.41 -0.54
C ILE A 69 -7.08 27.37 -0.15
N GLU A 70 -7.41 26.45 -1.05
CA GLU A 70 -8.30 25.31 -0.74
C GLU A 70 -7.70 24.47 0.38
N CYS A 71 -6.42 24.06 0.24
CA CYS A 71 -5.73 23.23 1.25
C CYS A 71 -5.61 23.96 2.57
N SER A 72 -5.19 25.23 2.59
CA SER A 72 -5.12 26.02 3.83
C SER A 72 -6.48 26.16 4.51
N GLY A 73 -7.53 26.50 3.74
CA GLY A 73 -8.88 26.69 4.28
C GLY A 73 -9.48 25.39 4.82
N ILE A 74 -9.31 24.28 4.10
CA ILE A 74 -9.80 22.96 4.54
C ILE A 74 -9.06 22.50 5.80
N SER A 75 -7.72 22.62 5.81
CA SER A 75 -6.92 22.25 6.98
C SER A 75 -7.33 23.03 8.22
N MET A 76 -7.46 24.34 8.13
CA MET A 76 -7.88 25.18 9.27
C MET A 76 -9.30 24.86 9.73
N LYS A 77 -10.21 24.57 8.80
CA LYS A 77 -11.60 24.23 9.14
C LYS A 77 -11.72 22.95 9.98
N TYR A 78 -10.92 21.94 9.68
CA TYR A 78 -11.05 20.62 10.30
C TYR A 78 -10.01 20.32 11.36
N ASN A 79 -8.81 20.91 11.28
CA ASN A 79 -7.71 20.66 12.19
C ASN A 79 -7.38 21.87 13.12
N GLY A 80 -8.03 23.03 12.90
CA GLY A 80 -7.77 24.24 13.66
C GLY A 80 -6.58 25.03 13.14
N GLU A 81 -6.11 25.97 13.96
CA GLU A 81 -5.07 26.94 13.60
C GLU A 81 -3.65 26.38 13.67
N TYR A 82 -3.47 25.20 14.26
CA TYR A 82 -2.20 24.50 14.37
C TYR A 82 -2.31 23.13 13.72
N LEU A 83 -1.47 22.89 12.72
CA LEU A 83 -1.36 21.61 12.06
C LEU A 83 -0.06 20.93 12.47
N ASP A 84 -0.12 19.74 13.08
CA ASP A 84 1.07 19.06 13.59
C ASP A 84 1.98 18.56 12.48
N LEU A 85 1.40 18.01 11.41
CA LEU A 85 2.11 17.42 10.29
C LEU A 85 1.35 17.66 8.98
N HIS A 86 2.06 18.13 7.96
CA HIS A 86 1.55 18.23 6.59
C HIS A 86 2.35 17.36 5.62
N CYS A 87 1.64 16.57 4.80
CA CYS A 87 2.27 15.62 3.88
C CYS A 87 1.90 15.92 2.44
N GLY A 88 2.83 15.67 1.52
CA GLY A 88 2.61 15.77 0.07
C GLY A 88 3.70 15.08 -0.73
N GLY A 89 3.58 15.13 -2.05
CA GLY A 89 4.68 14.73 -2.93
C GLY A 89 5.82 15.76 -2.91
N VAL A 90 7.01 15.36 -3.35
CA VAL A 90 8.15 16.28 -3.48
C VAL A 90 7.85 17.47 -4.41
N ASP A 91 6.96 17.29 -5.37
CA ASP A 91 6.50 18.33 -6.28
C ASP A 91 5.56 19.36 -5.62
N ASN A 92 5.03 19.07 -4.43
CA ASN A 92 4.26 20.02 -3.64
C ASN A 92 5.14 20.91 -2.75
N ALA A 93 6.40 20.54 -2.49
CA ALA A 93 7.28 21.36 -1.67
C ALA A 93 7.34 22.81 -2.20
N PHE A 94 7.47 22.93 -3.52
CA PHE A 94 7.41 24.21 -4.22
C PHE A 94 6.60 24.08 -5.52
N PRO A 95 5.68 25.02 -5.83
CA PRO A 95 5.30 26.20 -5.03
C PRO A 95 4.13 25.96 -4.07
N HIS A 96 3.51 24.74 -4.05
CA HIS A 96 2.23 24.51 -3.37
C HIS A 96 2.33 24.74 -1.85
N HIS A 97 3.18 24.00 -1.14
CA HIS A 97 3.30 24.11 0.31
C HIS A 97 3.91 25.45 0.73
N THR A 98 4.84 26.02 -0.04
CA THR A 98 5.36 27.36 0.24
C THR A 98 4.27 28.44 0.14
N ASN A 99 3.35 28.30 -0.81
CA ASN A 99 2.20 29.19 -0.94
C ASN A 99 1.20 28.98 0.20
N GLU A 100 0.98 27.73 0.64
CA GLU A 100 0.16 27.46 1.82
C GLU A 100 0.74 28.07 3.10
N ILE A 101 2.05 27.98 3.30
CA ILE A 101 2.74 28.64 4.43
C ILE A 101 2.51 30.15 4.35
N ALA A 102 2.79 30.77 3.21
CA ALA A 102 2.66 32.20 3.04
C ALA A 102 1.24 32.72 3.36
N GLN A 103 0.22 32.04 2.87
CA GLN A 103 -1.19 32.47 3.09
C GLN A 103 -1.69 32.13 4.50
N SER A 104 -1.34 30.92 5.02
CA SER A 104 -1.79 30.47 6.33
C SER A 104 -1.17 31.32 7.45
N GLU A 105 0.15 31.49 7.45
CA GLU A 105 0.86 32.26 8.48
C GLU A 105 0.57 33.76 8.38
N SER A 106 0.30 34.29 7.19
CA SER A 106 -0.17 35.67 7.03
C SER A 106 -1.57 35.90 7.61
N TYR A 107 -2.46 34.91 7.50
CA TYR A 107 -3.80 34.98 8.08
C TYR A 107 -3.78 34.81 9.61
N LEU A 108 -3.03 33.83 10.10
CA LEU A 108 -2.99 33.45 11.51
C LEU A 108 -2.11 34.39 12.36
N GLY A 109 -1.07 34.96 11.77
CA GLY A 109 -0.08 35.77 12.49
C GLY A 109 0.93 34.95 13.32
N HIS A 110 0.97 33.62 13.14
CA HIS A 110 1.91 32.71 13.80
C HIS A 110 2.29 31.53 12.87
N PRO A 111 3.37 30.77 13.17
CA PRO A 111 3.72 29.55 12.44
C PRO A 111 2.58 28.54 12.45
N TRP A 112 2.27 27.99 11.27
CA TRP A 112 1.10 27.13 11.08
C TRP A 112 1.41 25.64 11.26
N CYS A 113 2.47 25.14 10.61
CA CYS A 113 2.82 23.73 10.64
C CYS A 113 4.32 23.54 10.87
N PRO A 114 4.74 22.81 11.95
CA PRO A 114 6.15 22.61 12.25
C PRO A 114 6.79 21.47 11.46
N HIS A 115 6.00 20.44 11.02
CA HIS A 115 6.53 19.26 10.39
C HIS A 115 5.95 19.04 8.99
N TRP A 116 6.85 18.86 8.02
CA TRP A 116 6.51 18.65 6.61
C TRP A 116 7.11 17.35 6.10
N CYS A 117 6.29 16.52 5.47
CA CYS A 117 6.73 15.25 4.89
C CYS A 117 6.53 15.27 3.37
N HIS A 118 7.64 15.20 2.62
CA HIS A 118 7.61 15.17 1.16
C HIS A 118 8.02 13.79 0.65
N VAL A 119 7.07 13.09 0.04
CA VAL A 119 7.26 11.72 -0.45
C VAL A 119 7.72 11.75 -1.90
N ALA A 120 8.80 11.03 -2.20
CA ALA A 120 9.30 10.89 -3.56
C ALA A 120 8.30 10.14 -4.46
N HIS A 121 8.39 10.38 -5.77
CA HIS A 121 7.47 9.79 -6.73
C HIS A 121 7.58 8.26 -6.83
N LEU A 122 6.43 7.61 -7.01
CA LEU A 122 6.34 6.29 -7.56
C LEU A 122 6.38 6.40 -9.09
N ASN A 123 7.45 5.91 -9.68
CA ASN A 123 7.64 5.89 -11.12
C ASN A 123 7.33 4.50 -11.69
N THR A 124 7.05 4.44 -12.98
CA THR A 124 7.10 3.19 -13.76
C THR A 124 8.41 3.14 -14.53
N ASP A 125 8.72 2.02 -15.16
CA ASP A 125 9.84 1.86 -16.11
C ASP A 125 9.76 2.82 -17.31
N HIS A 126 8.57 3.35 -17.61
CA HIS A 126 8.31 4.36 -18.64
C HIS A 126 8.24 5.80 -18.09
N GLY A 127 8.66 6.02 -16.85
CA GLY A 127 8.67 7.33 -16.18
C GLY A 127 7.49 7.58 -15.25
N LYS A 128 7.09 8.85 -15.06
CA LYS A 128 6.00 9.22 -14.15
C LYS A 128 4.68 8.63 -14.63
N MET A 129 3.99 7.91 -13.74
CA MET A 129 2.63 7.40 -13.96
C MET A 129 1.66 8.56 -14.17
N SER A 130 0.93 8.58 -15.28
CA SER A 130 -0.04 9.63 -15.57
C SER A 130 -1.36 9.06 -16.13
N LYS A 131 -2.48 9.68 -15.72
CA LYS A 131 -3.82 9.33 -16.20
C LYS A 131 -3.97 9.46 -17.73
N SER A 132 -3.25 10.40 -18.34
CA SER A 132 -3.34 10.72 -19.77
C SER A 132 -2.76 9.65 -20.69
N LYS A 133 -1.96 8.71 -20.18
CA LYS A 133 -1.34 7.63 -20.97
C LYS A 133 -2.13 6.30 -20.95
N GLY A 134 -3.32 6.27 -20.34
CA GLY A 134 -4.21 5.09 -20.37
C GLY A 134 -3.81 3.93 -19.44
N GLU A 135 -2.64 3.94 -18.85
CA GLU A 135 -2.20 2.94 -17.88
C GLU A 135 -2.37 3.47 -16.45
N PHE A 136 -3.62 3.46 -15.98
CA PHE A 136 -3.90 3.89 -14.61
C PHE A 136 -3.87 2.67 -13.68
N LEU A 137 -2.76 2.50 -12.96
CA LEU A 137 -2.61 1.48 -11.94
C LEU A 137 -3.40 1.87 -10.68
N THR A 138 -4.42 1.09 -10.37
CA THR A 138 -5.22 1.23 -9.14
C THR A 138 -4.98 0.03 -8.23
N VAL A 139 -5.33 0.16 -6.95
CA VAL A 139 -5.32 -0.98 -6.02
C VAL A 139 -6.31 -2.05 -6.49
N SER A 140 -7.48 -1.66 -7.02
CA SER A 140 -8.46 -2.60 -7.59
C SER A 140 -7.88 -3.45 -8.71
N LEU A 141 -7.04 -2.86 -9.58
CA LEU A 141 -6.36 -3.62 -10.65
C LEU A 141 -5.38 -4.66 -10.07
N LEU A 142 -4.75 -4.38 -8.92
CA LEU A 142 -3.91 -5.37 -8.25
C LEU A 142 -4.75 -6.57 -7.78
N GLU A 143 -5.90 -6.31 -7.17
CA GLU A 143 -6.83 -7.33 -6.71
C GLU A 143 -7.40 -8.16 -7.88
N GLU A 144 -7.81 -7.52 -8.98
CA GLU A 144 -8.25 -8.17 -10.22
C GLU A 144 -7.19 -9.10 -10.82
N LYS A 145 -5.91 -8.74 -10.66
CA LYS A 145 -4.76 -9.56 -11.07
C LYS A 145 -4.35 -10.61 -10.03
N GLY A 146 -5.06 -10.70 -8.90
CA GLY A 146 -4.81 -11.68 -7.84
C GLY A 146 -3.70 -11.31 -6.85
N TYR A 147 -3.23 -10.07 -6.85
CA TYR A 147 -2.27 -9.60 -5.84
C TYR A 147 -2.97 -9.20 -4.54
N ASP A 148 -2.35 -9.52 -3.41
CA ASP A 148 -2.75 -8.98 -2.11
C ASP A 148 -2.29 -7.51 -2.03
N PRO A 149 -3.19 -6.54 -1.76
CA PRO A 149 -2.81 -5.13 -1.57
C PRO A 149 -1.73 -4.92 -0.49
N LEU A 150 -1.66 -5.80 0.51
CA LEU A 150 -0.62 -5.72 1.54
C LEU A 150 0.77 -6.12 1.02
N ALA A 151 0.86 -6.93 -0.04
CA ALA A 151 2.13 -7.16 -0.73
C ALA A 151 2.63 -5.89 -1.42
N TYR A 152 1.74 -5.07 -1.99
CA TYR A 152 2.08 -3.76 -2.52
C TYR A 152 2.50 -2.78 -1.41
N ARG A 153 1.77 -2.76 -0.27
CA ARG A 153 2.20 -1.98 0.89
C ARG A 153 3.60 -2.41 1.37
N PHE A 154 3.86 -3.71 1.43
CA PHE A 154 5.17 -4.23 1.78
C PHE A 154 6.26 -3.80 0.79
N PHE A 155 5.97 -3.81 -0.52
CA PHE A 155 6.84 -3.27 -1.56
C PHE A 155 7.21 -1.81 -1.29
N CYS A 156 6.24 -0.96 -0.97
CA CYS A 156 6.49 0.45 -0.65
C CYS A 156 7.37 0.62 0.60
N LEU A 157 7.13 -0.17 1.66
CA LEU A 157 7.86 -0.09 2.93
C LEU A 157 9.32 -0.54 2.83
N GLN A 158 9.70 -1.28 1.78
CA GLN A 158 11.09 -1.70 1.53
C GLN A 158 12.00 -0.56 1.09
N SER A 159 11.45 0.59 0.74
CA SER A 159 12.21 1.79 0.37
C SER A 159 11.93 2.93 1.35
N HIS A 160 12.91 3.81 1.52
CA HIS A 160 12.72 5.05 2.25
C HIS A 160 11.83 6.01 1.46
N TYR A 161 10.87 6.69 2.09
CA TYR A 161 9.90 7.57 1.42
C TYR A 161 10.52 8.75 0.65
N ARG A 162 11.75 9.17 0.99
CA ARG A 162 12.50 10.20 0.27
C ARG A 162 13.18 9.70 -1.01
N LYS A 163 13.15 8.40 -1.29
CA LYS A 163 13.73 7.81 -2.49
C LYS A 163 12.63 7.48 -3.50
N SER A 164 12.84 7.84 -4.75
CA SER A 164 11.96 7.41 -5.83
C SER A 164 11.89 5.90 -5.89
N LEU A 165 10.68 5.38 -6.00
CA LEU A 165 10.39 3.97 -6.11
C LEU A 165 9.94 3.67 -7.54
N VAL A 166 10.48 2.60 -8.14
CA VAL A 166 10.08 2.16 -9.48
C VAL A 166 9.17 0.96 -9.37
N PHE A 167 7.93 1.14 -9.78
CA PHE A 167 6.96 0.06 -9.89
C PHE A 167 7.13 -0.67 -11.20
N THR A 168 7.33 -1.97 -11.11
CA THR A 168 7.18 -2.94 -12.19
C THR A 168 6.41 -4.14 -11.67
N TRP A 169 5.78 -4.89 -12.54
CA TRP A 169 5.11 -6.14 -12.14
C TRP A 169 6.11 -7.14 -11.54
N GLU A 170 7.32 -7.21 -12.09
CA GLU A 170 8.41 -8.05 -11.55
C GLU A 170 8.79 -7.65 -10.12
N ASN A 171 8.92 -6.35 -9.84
CA ASN A 171 9.21 -5.87 -8.49
C ASN A 171 8.08 -6.19 -7.51
N LEU A 172 6.82 -6.11 -7.95
CA LEU A 172 5.66 -6.50 -7.15
C LEU A 172 5.63 -8.02 -6.91
N ASP A 173 5.95 -8.84 -7.92
CA ASP A 173 6.07 -10.29 -7.79
C ASP A 173 7.14 -10.67 -6.75
N ASN A 174 8.31 -10.04 -6.81
CA ASN A 174 9.38 -10.23 -5.85
C ASN A 174 8.96 -9.85 -4.42
N ALA A 175 8.27 -8.73 -4.26
CA ALA A 175 7.73 -8.31 -2.96
C ALA A 175 6.64 -9.26 -2.46
N THR A 176 5.78 -9.76 -3.33
CA THR A 176 4.74 -10.75 -3.02
C THR A 176 5.34 -12.06 -2.53
N VAL A 177 6.38 -12.56 -3.22
CA VAL A 177 7.11 -13.76 -2.78
C VAL A 177 7.77 -13.53 -1.41
N ALA A 178 8.38 -12.37 -1.20
CA ALA A 178 9.03 -12.04 0.07
C ALA A 178 8.01 -11.91 1.22
N TYR A 179 6.87 -11.25 0.98
CA TYR A 179 5.78 -11.12 1.94
C TYR A 179 5.19 -12.49 2.31
N ASN A 180 4.90 -13.35 1.33
CA ASN A 180 4.40 -14.70 1.57
C ASN A 180 5.40 -15.57 2.34
N LYS A 181 6.71 -15.46 2.06
CA LYS A 181 7.76 -16.13 2.83
C LYS A 181 7.82 -15.63 4.27
N LEU A 182 7.62 -14.33 4.49
CA LEU A 182 7.54 -13.74 5.82
C LEU A 182 6.35 -14.31 6.59
N LEU A 183 5.14 -14.32 6.01
CA LEU A 183 3.94 -14.90 6.61
C LEU A 183 4.12 -16.40 6.94
N SER A 184 4.76 -17.17 6.05
CA SER A 184 5.03 -18.59 6.29
C SER A 184 5.96 -18.82 7.49
N LYS A 185 6.99 -17.96 7.67
CA LYS A 185 7.87 -18.02 8.84
C LYS A 185 7.12 -17.69 10.13
N ILE A 186 6.24 -16.69 10.09
CA ILE A 186 5.42 -16.30 11.25
C ILE A 186 4.39 -17.40 11.58
N ALA A 187 3.78 -18.01 10.58
CA ALA A 187 2.84 -19.11 10.75
C ALA A 187 3.47 -20.37 11.41
N ALA A 188 4.78 -20.55 11.28
CA ALA A 188 5.51 -21.65 11.90
C ALA A 188 5.86 -21.40 13.38
N LEU A 189 5.75 -20.16 13.87
CA LEU A 189 6.04 -19.84 15.28
C LEU A 189 4.96 -20.40 16.21
N LYS A 190 5.38 -20.85 17.39
CA LYS A 190 4.48 -21.39 18.42
C LYS A 190 4.15 -20.32 19.45
N ASP A 191 2.87 -20.16 19.74
CA ASP A 191 2.40 -19.22 20.76
C ASP A 191 2.43 -19.87 22.16
N GLU A 192 3.62 -20.23 22.63
CA GLU A 192 3.85 -20.93 23.87
C GLU A 192 4.91 -20.21 24.73
N GLY A 193 4.75 -20.26 26.04
CA GLY A 193 5.69 -19.65 27.00
C GLY A 193 5.37 -18.21 27.35
N GLU A 194 6.30 -17.55 27.99
CA GLU A 194 6.20 -16.16 28.41
C GLU A 194 7.11 -15.27 27.58
N VAL A 195 6.77 -13.98 27.51
CA VAL A 195 7.56 -12.98 26.79
C VAL A 195 8.86 -12.71 27.55
N ASP A 196 9.99 -12.92 26.89
CA ASP A 196 11.31 -12.46 27.36
C ASP A 196 11.37 -10.92 27.23
N ARG A 197 11.21 -10.25 28.35
CA ARG A 197 11.15 -8.78 28.41
C ARG A 197 12.45 -8.13 27.94
N ALA A 198 13.60 -8.69 28.27
CA ALA A 198 14.89 -8.13 27.88
C ALA A 198 15.06 -8.16 26.36
N ALA A 199 14.76 -9.28 25.72
CA ALA A 199 14.79 -9.41 24.28
C ALA A 199 13.71 -8.54 23.60
N PHE A 200 12.51 -8.46 24.19
CA PHE A 200 11.43 -7.61 23.68
C PHE A 200 11.86 -6.14 23.67
N ASP A 201 12.36 -5.62 24.78
CA ASP A 201 12.76 -4.23 24.91
C ASP A 201 13.94 -3.87 23.98
N GLU A 202 14.91 -4.79 23.83
CA GLU A 202 16.04 -4.61 22.92
C GLU A 202 15.58 -4.45 21.45
N TYR A 203 14.76 -5.37 20.94
CA TYR A 203 14.34 -5.30 19.54
C TYR A 203 13.31 -4.21 19.27
N LYS A 204 12.46 -3.89 20.26
CA LYS A 204 11.56 -2.74 20.19
C LYS A 204 12.35 -1.42 20.09
N ALA A 205 13.40 -1.27 20.87
CA ALA A 205 14.27 -0.10 20.80
C ALA A 205 14.95 0.04 19.42
N LYS A 206 15.41 -1.08 18.83
CA LYS A 206 15.98 -1.08 17.46
C LYS A 206 14.95 -0.65 16.41
N PHE A 207 13.71 -1.14 16.52
CA PHE A 207 12.63 -0.76 15.63
C PHE A 207 12.29 0.72 15.76
N MET A 208 12.14 1.21 16.99
CA MET A 208 11.86 2.63 17.25
C MET A 208 13.00 3.51 16.73
N ALA A 209 14.27 3.13 16.94
CA ALA A 209 15.40 3.87 16.41
C ALA A 209 15.39 3.98 14.87
N ALA A 210 14.90 2.94 14.16
CA ALA A 210 14.72 3.01 12.72
C ALA A 210 13.58 3.98 12.34
N MET A 211 12.47 3.97 13.09
CA MET A 211 11.34 4.86 12.84
C MET A 211 11.66 6.31 13.21
N ASP A 212 12.36 6.55 14.32
CA ASP A 212 12.81 7.87 14.77
C ASP A 212 13.86 8.48 13.82
N ASN A 213 14.54 7.63 13.04
CA ASN A 213 15.45 8.06 12.00
C ASN A 213 14.72 8.34 10.68
N ASP A 214 13.89 9.38 10.70
CA ASP A 214 13.15 9.89 9.54
C ASP A 214 12.28 8.81 8.87
N LEU A 215 11.51 8.05 9.67
CA LEU A 215 10.62 7.00 9.22
C LEU A 215 11.31 5.96 8.29
N ASN A 216 12.49 5.51 8.66
CA ASN A 216 13.27 4.57 7.86
C ASN A 216 12.66 3.16 7.88
N THR A 217 11.57 2.99 7.13
CA THR A 217 10.81 1.75 7.05
C THR A 217 11.63 0.59 6.49
N SER A 218 12.61 0.84 5.62
CA SER A 218 13.48 -0.21 5.09
C SER A 218 14.36 -0.83 6.20
N MET A 219 14.85 0.00 7.13
CA MET A 219 15.55 -0.49 8.32
C MET A 219 14.60 -1.15 9.31
N ALA A 220 13.40 -0.62 9.50
CA ALA A 220 12.37 -1.24 10.35
C ALA A 220 12.01 -2.65 9.86
N VAL A 221 11.86 -2.86 8.54
CA VAL A 221 11.65 -4.18 7.93
C VAL A 221 12.87 -5.09 8.15
N THR A 222 14.09 -4.55 8.14
CA THR A 222 15.30 -5.32 8.47
C THR A 222 15.23 -5.83 9.91
N VAL A 223 14.88 -4.97 10.88
CA VAL A 223 14.70 -5.37 12.29
C VAL A 223 13.62 -6.45 12.44
N LEU A 224 12.53 -6.36 11.67
CA LEU A 224 11.49 -7.40 11.65
C LEU A 224 12.07 -8.77 11.25
N TYR A 225 12.92 -8.83 10.23
CA TYR A 225 13.60 -10.09 9.85
C TYR A 225 14.61 -10.54 10.90
N ASP A 226 15.26 -9.63 11.61
CA ASP A 226 16.21 -9.96 12.67
C ASP A 226 15.51 -10.57 13.89
N VAL A 227 14.29 -10.09 14.22
CA VAL A 227 13.43 -10.74 15.24
C VAL A 227 13.18 -12.19 14.92
N LEU A 228 12.89 -12.54 13.66
CA LEU A 228 12.67 -13.94 13.25
C LEU A 228 13.89 -14.84 13.43
N LYS A 229 15.11 -14.26 13.37
CA LYS A 229 16.38 -14.95 13.56
C LYS A 229 16.88 -14.90 15.01
N ALA A 230 16.26 -14.08 15.87
CA ALA A 230 16.70 -13.83 17.23
C ALA A 230 16.73 -15.12 18.05
N LYS A 231 17.71 -15.21 18.95
CA LYS A 231 17.83 -16.30 19.93
C LYS A 231 16.93 -16.05 21.14
N THR A 232 15.63 -15.99 20.90
CA THR A 232 14.58 -15.87 21.93
C THR A 232 13.42 -16.79 21.58
N ASN A 233 12.48 -16.98 22.51
CA ASN A 233 11.34 -17.87 22.28
C ASN A 233 10.34 -17.26 21.27
N ASP A 234 9.49 -18.11 20.72
CA ASP A 234 8.54 -17.73 19.68
C ASP A 234 7.46 -16.78 20.19
N LYS A 235 7.05 -16.89 21.46
CA LYS A 235 6.10 -15.98 22.11
C LYS A 235 6.61 -14.53 22.07
N THR A 236 7.89 -14.32 22.38
CA THR A 236 8.55 -13.01 22.32
C THR A 236 8.58 -12.48 20.89
N LYS A 237 8.91 -13.34 19.91
CA LYS A 237 8.89 -12.96 18.49
C LYS A 237 7.50 -12.52 18.04
N LEU A 238 6.46 -13.29 18.37
CA LEU A 238 5.08 -12.95 18.05
C LEU A 238 4.67 -11.62 18.66
N ALA A 239 5.00 -11.36 19.93
CA ALA A 239 4.69 -10.10 20.61
C ALA A 239 5.42 -8.91 19.96
N LEU A 240 6.67 -9.08 19.51
CA LEU A 240 7.41 -8.04 18.77
C LEU A 240 6.80 -7.77 17.41
N LEU A 241 6.45 -8.82 16.65
CA LEU A 241 5.82 -8.68 15.34
C LEU A 241 4.47 -7.98 15.44
N ASP A 242 3.66 -8.29 16.44
CA ASP A 242 2.40 -7.60 16.73
C ASP A 242 2.64 -6.12 17.01
N SER A 243 3.60 -5.81 17.90
CA SER A 243 3.97 -4.43 18.22
C SER A 243 4.45 -3.64 16.98
N PHE A 244 5.27 -4.23 16.12
CA PHE A 244 5.76 -3.58 14.90
C PHE A 244 4.65 -3.38 13.86
N ASP A 245 3.73 -4.32 13.80
CA ASP A 245 2.64 -4.29 12.82
C ASP A 245 1.58 -3.22 13.13
N THR A 246 1.52 -2.72 14.37
CA THR A 246 0.70 -1.53 14.69
C THR A 246 1.13 -0.30 13.90
N VAL A 247 2.39 -0.24 13.47
CA VAL A 247 2.97 0.83 12.64
C VAL A 247 3.02 0.42 11.17
N LEU A 248 3.51 -0.80 10.88
CA LEU A 248 3.69 -1.26 9.50
C LEU A 248 2.36 -1.54 8.78
N GLY A 249 1.33 -2.00 9.51
CA GLY A 249 -0.01 -2.25 8.98
C GLY A 249 -0.03 -3.34 7.90
N LEU A 250 0.73 -4.40 8.09
CA LEU A 250 0.87 -5.53 7.16
C LEU A 250 -0.02 -6.71 7.50
N LYS A 251 -0.79 -6.65 8.59
CA LYS A 251 -1.65 -7.72 9.12
C LYS A 251 -0.91 -9.05 9.30
N LEU A 252 0.31 -8.98 9.82
CA LEU A 252 1.24 -10.13 9.87
C LEU A 252 0.67 -11.31 10.63
N LEU A 253 0.17 -11.11 11.85
CA LEU A 253 -0.36 -12.20 12.69
C LEU A 253 -1.71 -12.72 12.16
N GLU A 254 -2.59 -11.84 11.70
CA GLU A 254 -3.89 -12.21 11.12
C GLU A 254 -3.70 -13.10 9.88
N LYS A 255 -2.87 -12.65 8.94
CA LYS A 255 -2.58 -13.39 7.69
C LYS A 255 -1.82 -14.69 7.96
N ALA A 256 -0.89 -14.69 8.91
CA ALA A 256 -0.16 -15.91 9.30
C ALA A 256 -1.10 -16.93 9.96
N ALA A 257 -2.05 -16.49 10.78
CA ALA A 257 -3.06 -17.37 11.38
C ALA A 257 -3.99 -17.97 10.32
N ALA A 258 -4.45 -17.17 9.35
CA ALA A 258 -5.23 -17.67 8.21
C ALA A 258 -4.45 -18.68 7.37
N LEU A 259 -3.15 -18.43 7.14
CA LEU A 259 -2.28 -19.37 6.42
C LEU A 259 -2.13 -20.70 7.20
N ARG A 260 -1.95 -20.63 8.52
CA ARG A 260 -1.87 -21.83 9.39
C ARG A 260 -3.15 -22.64 9.35
N ALA A 261 -4.32 -21.97 9.44
CA ALA A 261 -5.62 -22.63 9.35
C ALA A 261 -5.81 -23.31 7.99
N LYS A 262 -5.42 -22.66 6.89
CA LYS A 262 -5.47 -23.24 5.55
C LYS A 262 -4.53 -24.45 5.40
N GLN A 263 -3.34 -24.40 6.00
CA GLN A 263 -2.39 -25.53 6.00
C GLN A 263 -2.90 -26.70 6.83
N ALA A 264 -3.56 -26.43 7.97
CA ALA A 264 -4.15 -27.46 8.82
C ALA A 264 -5.39 -28.14 8.18
N ALA A 265 -6.13 -27.38 7.36
CA ALA A 265 -7.28 -27.88 6.60
C ALA A 265 -6.87 -28.60 5.30
N ALA A 266 -5.60 -28.44 4.86
CA ALA A 266 -5.08 -29.16 3.71
C ALA A 266 -4.99 -30.67 4.05
N PRO A 267 -5.37 -31.59 3.14
CA PRO A 267 -5.23 -33.02 3.37
C PRO A 267 -3.79 -33.36 3.76
N THR A 268 -3.65 -34.16 4.82
CA THR A 268 -2.33 -34.64 5.29
C THR A 268 -1.60 -35.32 4.16
N ALA A 269 -0.29 -35.12 4.07
CA ALA A 269 0.55 -35.76 3.04
C ALA A 269 0.36 -37.27 3.09
N GLY A 270 -0.37 -37.83 2.12
CA GLY A 270 -0.79 -39.24 2.05
C GLY A 270 -2.29 -39.43 1.89
N GLU A 271 -3.12 -38.43 2.17
CA GLU A 271 -4.57 -38.48 1.87
C GLU A 271 -4.82 -38.04 0.43
N PHE A 272 -5.62 -38.85 -0.26
CA PHE A 272 -6.01 -38.56 -1.63
C PHE A 272 -6.90 -37.33 -1.67
N ALA A 273 -6.43 -36.25 -2.29
CA ALA A 273 -7.16 -34.99 -2.40
C ALA A 273 -8.22 -35.06 -3.51
N VAL A 274 -9.47 -34.69 -3.18
CA VAL A 274 -10.54 -34.52 -4.16
C VAL A 274 -10.84 -33.05 -4.27
N ILE A 275 -10.65 -32.45 -5.46
CA ILE A 275 -10.78 -31.01 -5.70
C ILE A 275 -11.86 -30.78 -6.74
N SER A 276 -12.89 -30.00 -6.42
CA SER A 276 -13.87 -29.50 -7.39
C SER A 276 -13.28 -28.31 -8.16
N GLU A 277 -13.35 -28.32 -9.48
CA GLU A 277 -12.95 -27.17 -10.31
C GLU A 277 -14.00 -26.07 -10.35
N ASP A 278 -15.26 -26.42 -10.11
CA ASP A 278 -16.40 -25.50 -10.14
C ASP A 278 -16.77 -24.96 -8.73
N GLY A 279 -16.00 -25.35 -7.69
CA GLY A 279 -16.25 -24.96 -6.30
C GLY A 279 -17.47 -25.64 -5.67
N GLU A 280 -18.13 -26.60 -6.35
CA GLU A 280 -19.22 -27.38 -5.79
C GLU A 280 -18.70 -28.39 -4.76
N THR A 281 -19.43 -28.55 -3.64
CA THR A 281 -19.19 -29.62 -2.67
C THR A 281 -20.29 -30.68 -2.84
N ASN A 282 -19.88 -31.92 -3.16
CA ASN A 282 -20.80 -33.05 -3.24
C ASN A 282 -20.15 -34.28 -2.58
N ALA A 283 -20.60 -34.58 -1.37
CA ALA A 283 -20.03 -35.64 -0.55
C ALA A 283 -20.11 -37.03 -1.21
N GLU A 284 -21.18 -37.33 -1.99
CA GLU A 284 -21.35 -38.61 -2.67
C GLU A 284 -20.33 -38.74 -3.82
N VAL A 285 -20.16 -37.69 -4.62
CA VAL A 285 -19.18 -37.62 -5.70
C VAL A 285 -17.77 -37.77 -5.17
N GLU A 286 -17.44 -37.05 -4.09
CA GLU A 286 -16.12 -37.11 -3.47
C GLU A 286 -15.84 -38.50 -2.89
N ALA A 287 -16.86 -39.16 -2.29
CA ALA A 287 -16.73 -40.53 -1.79
C ALA A 287 -16.45 -41.53 -2.92
N LEU A 288 -17.15 -41.42 -4.06
CA LEU A 288 -16.91 -42.24 -5.25
C LEU A 288 -15.52 -42.03 -5.84
N ILE A 289 -15.06 -40.79 -5.90
CA ILE A 289 -13.70 -40.47 -6.38
C ILE A 289 -12.62 -41.08 -5.46
N ARG A 290 -12.82 -41.04 -4.13
CA ARG A 290 -11.93 -41.68 -3.16
C ARG A 290 -11.97 -43.21 -3.32
N ALA A 291 -13.16 -43.83 -3.44
CA ALA A 291 -13.31 -45.25 -3.65
C ALA A 291 -12.61 -45.71 -4.94
N ARG A 292 -12.69 -44.92 -6.04
CA ARG A 292 -11.96 -45.18 -7.27
C ARG A 292 -10.43 -45.14 -7.06
N ALA A 293 -9.93 -44.20 -6.27
CA ALA A 293 -8.49 -44.13 -5.94
C ALA A 293 -8.03 -45.32 -5.14
N ASP A 294 -8.81 -45.79 -4.18
CA ASP A 294 -8.53 -46.95 -3.39
C ASP A 294 -8.57 -48.23 -4.22
N ALA A 295 -9.53 -48.37 -5.14
CA ALA A 295 -9.57 -49.47 -6.11
C ALA A 295 -8.30 -49.51 -6.99
N LYS A 296 -7.86 -48.37 -7.51
CA LYS A 296 -6.57 -48.26 -8.26
C LYS A 296 -5.38 -48.67 -7.41
N LYS A 297 -5.31 -48.22 -6.15
CA LYS A 297 -4.24 -48.58 -5.22
C LYS A 297 -4.21 -50.09 -4.91
N ALA A 298 -5.39 -50.71 -4.84
CA ALA A 298 -5.56 -52.16 -4.69
C ALA A 298 -5.35 -52.92 -6.00
N LYS A 299 -5.03 -52.28 -7.11
CA LYS A 299 -4.91 -52.83 -8.47
C LYS A 299 -6.21 -53.50 -8.97
N ASN A 300 -7.36 -53.11 -8.42
CA ASN A 300 -8.68 -53.50 -8.89
C ASN A 300 -9.16 -52.52 -9.99
N PHE A 301 -8.62 -52.64 -11.18
CA PHE A 301 -8.90 -51.73 -12.30
C PHE A 301 -10.32 -51.86 -12.79
N ALA A 302 -10.93 -53.02 -12.71
CA ALA A 302 -12.34 -53.23 -13.13
C ALA A 302 -13.30 -52.37 -12.29
N GLU A 303 -13.10 -52.32 -10.97
CA GLU A 303 -13.89 -51.51 -10.06
C GLU A 303 -13.60 -50.00 -10.24
N ALA A 304 -12.33 -49.64 -10.46
CA ALA A 304 -11.97 -48.24 -10.74
C ALA A 304 -12.60 -47.71 -12.03
N ASP A 305 -12.70 -48.55 -13.07
CA ASP A 305 -13.34 -48.19 -14.33
C ASP A 305 -14.86 -48.13 -14.17
N ARG A 306 -15.47 -49.06 -13.44
CA ARG A 306 -16.91 -49.03 -13.12
C ARG A 306 -17.29 -47.71 -12.44
N ILE A 307 -16.54 -47.28 -11.42
CA ILE A 307 -16.80 -46.03 -10.68
C ILE A 307 -16.60 -44.80 -11.61
N ARG A 308 -15.60 -44.83 -12.48
CA ARG A 308 -15.40 -43.75 -13.48
C ARG A 308 -16.60 -43.62 -14.40
N ASP A 309 -17.12 -44.74 -14.91
CA ASP A 309 -18.22 -44.76 -15.86
C ASP A 309 -19.53 -44.35 -15.15
N GLU A 310 -19.72 -44.71 -13.89
CA GLU A 310 -20.84 -44.28 -13.02
C GLU A 310 -20.81 -42.75 -12.84
N LEU A 311 -19.65 -42.14 -12.51
CA LEU A 311 -19.49 -40.69 -12.38
C LEU A 311 -19.70 -39.97 -13.71
N LYS A 312 -19.22 -40.55 -14.82
CA LYS A 312 -19.45 -40.01 -16.15
C LYS A 312 -20.96 -40.02 -16.51
N ALA A 313 -21.69 -41.08 -16.16
CA ALA A 313 -23.13 -41.14 -16.33
C ALA A 313 -23.92 -40.10 -15.55
N GLN A 314 -23.35 -39.60 -14.45
CA GLN A 314 -23.87 -38.50 -13.64
C GLN A 314 -23.43 -37.10 -14.16
N GLY A 315 -22.75 -37.03 -15.32
CA GLY A 315 -22.25 -35.76 -15.88
C GLY A 315 -21.02 -35.22 -15.13
N ILE A 316 -20.18 -36.11 -14.57
CA ILE A 316 -18.99 -35.72 -13.82
C ILE A 316 -17.75 -36.17 -14.56
N GLU A 317 -16.90 -35.23 -14.88
CA GLU A 317 -15.59 -35.47 -15.47
C GLU A 317 -14.48 -35.42 -14.39
N ILE A 318 -13.60 -36.43 -14.40
CA ILE A 318 -12.51 -36.56 -13.42
C ILE A 318 -11.16 -36.48 -14.13
N THR A 319 -10.23 -35.70 -13.56
CA THR A 319 -8.84 -35.63 -13.98
C THR A 319 -7.93 -36.05 -12.82
N ASP A 320 -7.14 -37.10 -13.00
CA ASP A 320 -6.14 -37.51 -12.00
C ASP A 320 -4.98 -36.49 -11.95
N VAL A 321 -4.58 -36.09 -10.73
CA VAL A 321 -3.46 -35.18 -10.48
C VAL A 321 -2.52 -35.82 -9.45
N PRO A 322 -1.24 -35.39 -9.35
CA PRO A 322 -0.34 -35.90 -8.34
C PRO A 322 -0.92 -35.76 -6.94
N GLY A 323 -1.16 -36.87 -6.24
CA GLY A 323 -1.73 -36.91 -4.88
C GLY A 323 -3.24 -36.73 -4.80
N GLY A 324 -4.02 -36.75 -5.91
CA GLY A 324 -5.46 -36.55 -5.86
C GLY A 324 -6.18 -36.68 -7.19
N ALA A 325 -7.41 -36.19 -7.23
CA ALA A 325 -8.22 -36.02 -8.45
C ALA A 325 -8.98 -34.70 -8.41
N LYS A 326 -9.12 -34.10 -9.59
CA LYS A 326 -10.01 -32.95 -9.83
C LYS A 326 -11.27 -33.44 -10.51
N TRP A 327 -12.40 -32.77 -10.23
CA TRP A 327 -13.65 -33.07 -10.89
C TRP A 327 -14.45 -31.81 -11.20
N LYS A 328 -15.27 -31.88 -12.23
CA LYS A 328 -16.23 -30.83 -12.63
C LYS A 328 -17.50 -31.47 -13.19
N ARG A 329 -18.61 -30.73 -13.17
CA ARG A 329 -19.82 -31.11 -13.93
C ARG A 329 -19.68 -30.70 -15.40
N VAL A 330 -20.16 -31.57 -16.30
CA VAL A 330 -20.16 -31.36 -17.75
C VAL A 330 -21.58 -31.24 -18.25
#